data_39ede7eaf4b79c2b5da1c323b7397a3f
#
_entry.id   39ede7eaf4b79c2b5da1c323b7397a3f
#
_cell.length_a   1.000
_cell.length_b   1.000
_cell.length_c   1.000
_cell.angle_alpha   90.00
_cell.angle_beta   90.00
_cell.angle_gamma   90.00
#
_symmetry.space_group_name_H-M   'P 1'
#
loop_
_entity.id
_entity.type
_entity.pdbx_description
1 polymer ?
#
loop_
_entity_poly.entity_id
_entity_poly.type
_entity_poly.pdbx_seq_one_letter_code
_entity_poly.pdbx_strand_id
1 'polypeptide(L)'
;MQTGRTFAAYRYFLVPLEQLSLFDTAEEQRRDSIAKFFSRIEAEKKVSFEIGDRKHIFAFERKVDKRTVILKFAVEKYETKYKESDTGIDSVIESNLPYVYLIFDIRRQLLLAEINTSVFRELSQEKEKIQKCFELQFMPYGFEVIFEEIIDENTFWSYVEKASSVHDVTIVLNSPNLFQGFLEIGKTLKNIRYLYNNTQTTLSVTNRNAPLTGISK
;
A
#
# COMPACT_ATOMS: atom_id res chain seq x y z
N MET A 1 -2.61 -21.37 -22.88
CA MET A 1 -1.90 -20.10 -22.70
C MET A 1 -1.88 -19.79 -21.21
N GLN A 2 -0.71 -19.77 -20.59
CA GLN A 2 -0.59 -19.24 -19.23
C GLN A 2 -0.75 -17.71 -19.33
N THR A 3 -1.91 -17.21 -18.94
CA THR A 3 -2.10 -15.76 -18.80
C THR A 3 -1.25 -15.30 -17.63
N GLY A 4 -0.18 -14.57 -17.91
CA GLY A 4 0.65 -13.97 -16.86
C GLY A 4 -0.19 -13.06 -15.98
N ARG A 5 0.06 -13.08 -14.67
CA ARG A 5 -0.56 -12.14 -13.73
C ARG A 5 0.22 -10.84 -13.72
N THR A 6 -0.49 -9.73 -13.69
CA THR A 6 0.10 -8.39 -13.61
C THR A 6 -0.06 -7.88 -12.19
N PHE A 7 0.95 -7.18 -11.66
CA PHE A 7 0.96 -6.65 -10.31
C PHE A 7 1.30 -5.16 -10.32
N ALA A 8 0.61 -4.42 -9.47
CA ALA A 8 1.00 -3.08 -9.07
C ALA A 8 1.94 -3.16 -7.85
N ALA A 9 2.92 -2.28 -7.80
CA ALA A 9 3.90 -2.24 -6.72
C ALA A 9 3.66 -1.03 -5.83
N TYR A 10 3.60 -1.26 -4.53
CA TYR A 10 3.42 -0.22 -3.51
C TYR A 10 4.48 -0.32 -2.44
N ARG A 11 4.83 0.81 -1.87
CA ARG A 11 5.52 0.91 -0.59
C ARG A 11 4.50 1.29 0.48
N TYR A 12 4.52 0.63 1.63
CA TYR A 12 3.66 1.00 2.75
C TYR A 12 4.47 1.50 3.93
N PHE A 13 3.92 2.52 4.59
CA PHE A 13 4.55 3.17 5.72
C PHE A 13 3.61 3.15 6.92
N LEU A 14 4.17 2.86 8.10
CA LEU A 14 3.49 3.07 9.37
C LEU A 14 4.02 4.36 9.99
N VAL A 15 3.17 5.36 10.08
CA VAL A 15 3.49 6.69 10.61
C VAL A 15 2.87 6.80 12.00
N PRO A 16 3.65 7.08 13.07
CA PRO A 16 3.08 7.29 14.40
C PRO A 16 2.08 8.45 14.42
N LEU A 17 0.93 8.25 15.04
CA LEU A 17 -0.10 9.27 15.21
C LEU A 17 0.30 10.35 16.21
N GLU A 18 1.09 9.98 17.23
CA GLU A 18 1.57 10.89 18.26
C GLU A 18 3.09 10.97 18.23
N GLN A 19 3.63 12.07 18.77
CA GLN A 19 5.06 12.21 18.95
C GLN A 19 5.53 11.18 19.98
N LEU A 20 6.31 10.21 19.51
CA LEU A 20 6.94 9.25 20.39
C LEU A 20 7.99 9.95 21.26
N SER A 21 8.13 9.51 22.50
CA SER A 21 9.14 10.06 23.40
C SER A 21 10.54 9.87 22.80
N LEU A 22 11.49 10.72 23.22
CA LEU A 22 12.89 10.66 22.79
C LEU A 22 13.56 9.28 23.02
N PHE A 23 12.98 8.46 23.90
CA PHE A 23 13.50 7.15 24.30
C PHE A 23 12.77 5.98 23.62
N ASP A 24 11.63 6.24 22.96
CA ASP A 24 10.89 5.20 22.24
C ASP A 24 11.48 4.97 20.86
N THR A 25 11.95 3.74 20.61
CA THR A 25 12.37 3.32 19.28
C THR A 25 11.13 3.02 18.43
N ALA A 26 10.53 4.07 17.85
CA ALA A 26 9.41 3.96 16.90
C ALA A 26 9.63 2.89 15.81
N GLU A 27 10.88 2.67 15.47
CA GLU A 27 11.29 1.65 14.51
C GLU A 27 11.04 0.24 15.04
N GLU A 28 11.34 0.00 16.32
CA GLU A 28 11.14 -1.31 16.95
C GLU A 28 9.65 -1.59 17.14
N GLN A 29 8.87 -0.63 17.63
CA GLN A 29 7.42 -0.77 17.77
C GLN A 29 6.73 -1.03 16.43
N ARG A 30 7.18 -0.39 15.34
CA ARG A 30 6.67 -0.66 13.98
C ARG A 30 6.99 -2.06 13.51
N ARG A 31 8.23 -2.51 13.70
CA ARG A 31 8.66 -3.88 13.35
C ARG A 31 7.83 -4.91 14.08
N ASP A 32 7.65 -4.71 15.39
CA ASP A 32 6.87 -5.60 16.22
C ASP A 32 5.41 -5.64 15.82
N SER A 33 4.79 -4.49 15.53
CA SER A 33 3.40 -4.41 15.10
C SER A 33 3.19 -5.13 13.77
N ILE A 34 4.10 -4.92 12.79
CA ILE A 34 4.06 -5.62 11.50
C ILE A 34 4.26 -7.13 11.70
N ALA A 35 5.25 -7.53 12.50
CA ALA A 35 5.52 -8.93 12.76
C ALA A 35 4.34 -9.62 13.44
N LYS A 36 3.71 -8.99 14.44
CA LYS A 36 2.50 -9.48 15.12
C LYS A 36 1.34 -9.66 14.16
N PHE A 37 1.11 -8.71 13.26
CA PHE A 37 0.04 -8.81 12.25
C PHE A 37 0.21 -10.02 11.34
N PHE A 38 1.38 -10.19 10.73
CA PHE A 38 1.62 -11.32 9.84
C PHE A 38 1.66 -12.67 10.58
N SER A 39 2.17 -12.70 11.80
CA SER A 39 2.12 -13.91 12.65
C SER A 39 0.69 -14.29 13.02
N ARG A 40 -0.16 -13.31 13.29
CA ARG A 40 -1.58 -13.52 13.55
C ARG A 40 -2.29 -14.11 12.33
N ILE A 41 -2.09 -13.53 11.13
CA ILE A 41 -2.70 -14.08 9.89
C ILE A 41 -2.20 -15.50 9.61
N GLU A 42 -0.92 -15.79 9.85
CA GLU A 42 -0.34 -17.12 9.68
C GLU A 42 -0.99 -18.15 10.64
N ALA A 43 -1.25 -17.73 11.90
CA ALA A 43 -1.86 -18.58 12.92
C ALA A 43 -3.38 -18.78 12.70
N GLU A 44 -4.11 -17.69 12.53
CA GLU A 44 -5.58 -17.69 12.38
C GLU A 44 -6.05 -18.07 10.97
N LYS A 45 -5.13 -18.13 9.99
CA LYS A 45 -5.36 -18.37 8.55
C LYS A 45 -6.16 -17.28 7.85
N LYS A 46 -6.90 -16.45 8.54
CA LYS A 46 -7.62 -15.31 7.99
C LYS A 46 -7.87 -14.23 9.05
N VAL A 47 -7.89 -12.98 8.58
CA VAL A 47 -8.36 -11.82 9.36
C VAL A 47 -9.39 -11.08 8.52
N SER A 48 -10.51 -10.72 9.13
CA SER A 48 -11.64 -10.06 8.45
C SER A 48 -11.81 -8.63 8.94
N PHE A 49 -12.21 -7.74 8.03
CA PHE A 49 -12.49 -6.33 8.28
C PHE A 49 -13.82 -5.97 7.64
N GLU A 50 -14.62 -5.18 8.36
CA GLU A 50 -15.83 -4.58 7.82
C GLU A 50 -15.51 -3.16 7.35
N ILE A 51 -15.73 -2.88 6.06
CA ILE A 51 -15.55 -1.54 5.47
C ILE A 51 -16.82 -1.18 4.74
N GLY A 52 -17.61 -0.27 5.33
CA GLY A 52 -18.97 0.02 4.89
C GLY A 52 -19.87 -1.20 5.13
N ASP A 53 -20.54 -1.64 4.08
CA ASP A 53 -21.46 -2.78 4.07
C ASP A 53 -20.81 -4.10 3.59
N ARG A 54 -19.50 -4.12 3.43
CA ARG A 54 -18.79 -5.26 2.84
C ARG A 54 -17.68 -5.79 3.73
N LYS A 55 -17.61 -7.10 3.75
CA LYS A 55 -16.55 -7.83 4.41
C LYS A 55 -15.33 -7.96 3.50
N HIS A 56 -14.16 -7.61 4.03
CA HIS A 56 -12.86 -7.78 3.40
C HIS A 56 -12.04 -8.77 4.21
N ILE A 57 -11.31 -9.65 3.54
CA ILE A 57 -10.61 -10.76 4.20
C ILE A 57 -9.17 -10.83 3.68
N PHE A 58 -8.20 -10.77 4.58
CA PHE A 58 -6.87 -11.28 4.32
C PHE A 58 -6.83 -12.76 4.70
N ALA A 59 -6.62 -13.63 3.73
CA ALA A 59 -6.44 -15.05 3.94
C ALA A 59 -4.98 -15.44 3.68
N PHE A 60 -4.39 -16.18 4.61
CA PHE A 60 -3.03 -16.69 4.48
C PHE A 60 -2.96 -17.73 3.37
N GLU A 61 -2.07 -17.51 2.42
CA GLU A 61 -1.80 -18.50 1.36
C GLU A 61 -0.53 -19.28 1.70
N ARG A 62 0.60 -18.59 1.79
CA ARG A 62 1.88 -19.22 2.15
C ARG A 62 2.93 -18.18 2.55
N LYS A 63 3.93 -18.65 3.27
CA LYS A 63 5.18 -17.97 3.54
C LYS A 63 6.26 -18.55 2.61
N VAL A 64 6.87 -17.72 1.81
CA VAL A 64 7.93 -18.14 0.88
C VAL A 64 9.26 -18.25 1.61
N ASP A 65 9.55 -17.24 2.45
CA ASP A 65 10.73 -17.16 3.31
C ASP A 65 10.44 -16.30 4.56
N LYS A 66 11.47 -15.97 5.34
CA LYS A 66 11.33 -15.14 6.56
C LYS A 66 10.82 -13.71 6.30
N ARG A 67 10.80 -13.26 5.05
CA ARG A 67 10.48 -11.88 4.66
C ARG A 67 9.25 -11.80 3.78
N THR A 68 8.99 -12.85 3.00
CA THR A 68 8.00 -12.85 1.93
C THR A 68 6.79 -13.68 2.32
N VAL A 69 5.64 -13.01 2.41
CA VAL A 69 4.34 -13.62 2.71
C VAL A 69 3.38 -13.37 1.55
N ILE A 70 2.66 -14.40 1.16
CA ILE A 70 1.60 -14.33 0.16
C ILE A 70 0.26 -14.47 0.85
N LEU A 71 -0.62 -13.50 0.60
CA LEU A 71 -2.00 -13.49 1.07
C LEU A 71 -2.96 -13.44 -0.12
N LYS A 72 -4.19 -13.86 0.10
CA LYS A 72 -5.34 -13.53 -0.74
C LYS A 72 -6.11 -12.40 -0.07
N PHE A 73 -6.42 -11.37 -0.81
CA PHE A 73 -7.29 -10.29 -0.38
C PHE A 73 -8.63 -10.43 -1.09
N ALA A 74 -9.64 -10.84 -0.33
CA ALA A 74 -10.98 -11.09 -0.83
C ALA A 74 -11.94 -9.99 -0.38
N VAL A 75 -12.91 -9.70 -1.23
CA VAL A 75 -14.06 -8.84 -0.92
C VAL A 75 -15.34 -9.61 -1.10
N GLU A 76 -16.23 -9.54 -0.12
CA GLU A 76 -17.54 -10.17 -0.22
C GLU A 76 -18.40 -9.44 -1.26
N LYS A 77 -18.90 -10.20 -2.24
CA LYS A 77 -19.83 -9.74 -3.27
C LYS A 77 -21.09 -10.57 -3.26
N TYR A 78 -22.21 -9.93 -3.46
CA TYR A 78 -23.51 -10.59 -3.59
C TYR A 78 -23.91 -10.60 -5.06
N GLU A 79 -24.27 -11.78 -5.54
CA GLU A 79 -24.73 -12.00 -6.91
C GLU A 79 -26.13 -12.62 -6.88
N THR A 80 -27.03 -12.05 -7.68
CA THR A 80 -28.36 -12.66 -7.90
C THR A 80 -28.22 -13.75 -8.93
N LYS A 81 -28.48 -14.98 -8.53
CA LYS A 81 -28.57 -16.13 -9.44
C LYS A 81 -30.01 -16.55 -9.61
N TYR A 82 -30.35 -16.97 -10.81
CA TYR A 82 -31.67 -17.51 -11.13
C TYR A 82 -31.57 -19.03 -11.16
N LYS A 83 -32.41 -19.70 -10.40
CA LYS A 83 -32.48 -21.16 -10.33
C LYS A 83 -33.91 -21.62 -10.69
N GLU A 84 -33.96 -22.73 -11.39
CA GLU A 84 -35.24 -23.40 -11.65
C GLU A 84 -35.85 -23.91 -10.33
N SER A 85 -37.15 -23.70 -10.16
CA SER A 85 -37.94 -24.20 -9.05
C SER A 85 -39.20 -24.87 -9.58
N ASP A 86 -39.94 -25.56 -8.71
CA ASP A 86 -41.20 -26.24 -9.08
C ASP A 86 -42.27 -25.30 -9.61
N THR A 87 -42.16 -24.01 -9.32
CA THR A 87 -43.12 -22.97 -9.72
C THR A 87 -42.62 -22.06 -10.82
N GLY A 88 -41.35 -22.23 -11.29
CA GLY A 88 -40.75 -21.40 -12.34
C GLY A 88 -39.29 -21.10 -12.12
N ILE A 89 -38.88 -19.81 -12.23
CA ILE A 89 -37.52 -19.34 -12.04
C ILE A 89 -37.48 -18.41 -10.81
N ASP A 90 -36.78 -18.85 -9.77
CA ASP A 90 -36.58 -18.07 -8.55
C ASP A 90 -35.24 -17.37 -8.53
N SER A 91 -35.18 -16.19 -7.95
CA SER A 91 -33.95 -15.47 -7.70
C SER A 91 -33.38 -15.80 -6.32
N VAL A 92 -32.13 -16.18 -6.29
CA VAL A 92 -31.39 -16.45 -5.04
C VAL A 92 -30.19 -15.52 -4.99
N ILE A 93 -29.97 -14.85 -3.85
CA ILE A 93 -28.79 -14.05 -3.60
C ILE A 93 -27.73 -14.98 -3.01
N GLU A 94 -26.62 -15.14 -3.71
CA GLU A 94 -25.46 -15.89 -3.23
C GLU A 94 -24.30 -14.93 -2.97
N SER A 95 -23.60 -15.12 -1.84
CA SER A 95 -22.35 -14.41 -1.59
C SER A 95 -21.18 -15.19 -2.20
N ASN A 96 -20.25 -14.48 -2.79
CA ASN A 96 -18.97 -15.02 -3.23
C ASN A 96 -17.81 -14.17 -2.67
N LEU A 97 -16.60 -14.72 -2.72
CA LEU A 97 -15.39 -14.09 -2.20
C LEU A 97 -14.31 -14.04 -3.30
N PRO A 98 -14.53 -13.25 -4.35
CA PRO A 98 -13.46 -13.04 -5.33
C PRO A 98 -12.28 -12.38 -4.66
N TYR A 99 -11.06 -12.74 -5.10
CA TYR A 99 -9.83 -12.30 -4.45
C TYR A 99 -8.73 -11.93 -5.45
N VAL A 100 -7.78 -11.17 -4.95
CA VAL A 100 -6.49 -10.86 -5.58
C VAL A 100 -5.37 -11.41 -4.72
N TYR A 101 -4.23 -11.71 -5.32
CA TYR A 101 -3.03 -12.06 -4.57
C TYR A 101 -2.27 -10.80 -4.14
N LEU A 102 -1.81 -10.83 -2.89
CA LEU A 102 -0.93 -9.83 -2.32
C LEU A 102 0.38 -10.51 -1.91
N ILE A 103 1.50 -9.95 -2.36
CA ILE A 103 2.83 -10.45 -2.02
C ILE A 103 3.54 -9.36 -1.20
N PHE A 104 3.83 -9.65 0.06
CA PHE A 104 4.49 -8.72 0.96
C PHE A 104 5.96 -9.07 1.15
N ASP A 105 6.87 -8.10 0.91
CA ASP A 105 8.20 -8.11 1.52
C ASP A 105 8.11 -7.29 2.82
N ILE A 106 8.02 -8.00 3.93
CA ILE A 106 7.82 -7.40 5.27
C ILE A 106 9.01 -6.51 5.65
N ARG A 107 10.23 -6.90 5.27
CA ARG A 107 11.44 -6.16 5.65
C ARG A 107 11.58 -4.86 4.88
N ARG A 108 11.24 -4.87 3.60
CA ARG A 108 11.34 -3.70 2.72
C ARG A 108 10.08 -2.86 2.74
N GLN A 109 9.02 -3.33 3.41
CA GLN A 109 7.69 -2.72 3.38
C GLN A 109 7.17 -2.53 1.94
N LEU A 110 7.33 -3.57 1.13
CA LEU A 110 6.83 -3.62 -0.24
C LEU A 110 5.62 -4.51 -0.32
N LEU A 111 4.66 -4.09 -1.13
CA LEU A 111 3.48 -4.84 -1.51
C LEU A 111 3.39 -4.92 -3.03
N LEU A 112 3.26 -6.13 -3.55
CA LEU A 112 2.79 -6.37 -4.91
C LEU A 112 1.33 -6.81 -4.83
N ALA A 113 0.43 -6.06 -5.43
CA ALA A 113 -1.00 -6.37 -5.49
C ALA A 113 -1.37 -6.79 -6.93
N GLU A 114 -2.03 -7.94 -7.06
CA GLU A 114 -2.46 -8.47 -8.36
C GLU A 114 -3.56 -7.60 -8.96
N ILE A 115 -3.33 -7.10 -10.16
CA ILE A 115 -4.33 -6.33 -10.92
C ILE A 115 -5.38 -7.28 -11.47
N ASN A 116 -6.59 -7.26 -10.91
CA ASN A 116 -7.70 -8.07 -11.37
C ASN A 116 -9.01 -7.26 -11.40
N THR A 117 -9.37 -6.79 -12.58
CA THR A 117 -10.56 -5.94 -12.80
C THR A 117 -11.89 -6.64 -12.53
N SER A 118 -11.90 -7.99 -12.45
CA SER A 118 -13.11 -8.73 -12.04
C SER A 118 -13.36 -8.63 -10.53
N VAL A 119 -12.32 -8.37 -9.73
CA VAL A 119 -12.40 -8.19 -8.29
C VAL A 119 -12.55 -6.71 -7.93
N PHE A 120 -11.63 -5.88 -8.40
CA PHE A 120 -11.66 -4.43 -8.23
C PHE A 120 -11.66 -3.75 -9.60
N ARG A 121 -12.61 -2.86 -9.85
CA ARG A 121 -12.74 -2.19 -11.15
C ARG A 121 -11.53 -1.31 -11.47
N GLU A 122 -10.97 -0.68 -10.44
CA GLU A 122 -9.85 0.25 -10.53
C GLU A 122 -8.80 -0.06 -9.48
N LEU A 123 -7.53 0.16 -9.83
CA LEU A 123 -6.37 0.03 -8.92
C LEU A 123 -6.49 0.95 -7.70
N SER A 124 -7.01 2.15 -7.89
CA SER A 124 -7.25 3.11 -6.81
C SER A 124 -8.19 2.55 -5.74
N GLN A 125 -9.27 1.86 -6.15
CA GLN A 125 -10.21 1.21 -5.23
C GLN A 125 -9.54 0.07 -4.47
N GLU A 126 -8.76 -0.77 -5.15
CA GLU A 126 -8.02 -1.86 -4.52
C GLU A 126 -7.06 -1.33 -3.46
N LYS A 127 -6.21 -0.35 -3.84
CA LYS A 127 -5.28 0.33 -2.95
C LYS A 127 -5.99 0.90 -1.72
N GLU A 128 -7.09 1.65 -1.93
CA GLU A 128 -7.87 2.26 -0.85
C GLU A 128 -8.39 1.21 0.15
N LYS A 129 -8.94 0.08 -0.34
CA LYS A 129 -9.47 -0.97 0.53
C LYS A 129 -8.39 -1.70 1.30
N ILE A 130 -7.25 -2.00 0.67
CA ILE A 130 -6.08 -2.58 1.34
C ILE A 130 -5.58 -1.61 2.41
N GLN A 131 -5.38 -0.34 2.07
CA GLN A 131 -4.94 0.69 3.01
C GLN A 131 -5.89 0.80 4.21
N LYS A 132 -7.20 0.83 3.96
CA LYS A 132 -8.21 0.91 5.03
C LYS A 132 -8.18 -0.28 5.97
N CYS A 133 -7.99 -1.50 5.45
CA CYS A 133 -7.81 -2.68 6.30
C CYS A 133 -6.56 -2.58 7.16
N PHE A 134 -5.46 -2.07 6.61
CA PHE A 134 -4.22 -1.83 7.35
C PHE A 134 -4.39 -0.73 8.40
N GLU A 135 -5.09 0.37 8.08
CA GLU A 135 -5.42 1.42 9.06
C GLU A 135 -6.20 0.83 10.24
N LEU A 136 -7.27 0.07 9.98
CA LEU A 136 -8.05 -0.59 11.02
C LEU A 136 -7.21 -1.53 11.90
N GLN A 137 -6.19 -2.17 11.31
CA GLN A 137 -5.30 -3.06 12.01
C GLN A 137 -4.26 -2.31 12.85
N PHE A 138 -3.68 -1.21 12.34
CA PHE A 138 -2.53 -0.57 12.96
C PHE A 138 -2.86 0.68 13.78
N MET A 139 -4.04 1.30 13.56
CA MET A 139 -4.52 2.43 14.36
C MET A 139 -4.57 2.12 15.89
N PRO A 140 -5.02 0.94 16.35
CA PRO A 140 -4.98 0.59 17.78
C PRO A 140 -3.57 0.54 18.38
N TYR A 141 -2.54 0.44 17.54
CA TYR A 141 -1.14 0.48 17.95
C TYR A 141 -0.51 1.88 17.79
N GLY A 142 -1.33 2.90 17.49
CA GLY A 142 -0.88 4.29 17.34
C GLY A 142 -0.23 4.61 16.01
N PHE A 143 -0.55 3.86 14.94
CA PHE A 143 0.00 4.11 13.60
C PHE A 143 -1.07 4.42 12.56
N GLU A 144 -0.81 5.43 11.76
CA GLU A 144 -1.44 5.67 10.46
C GLU A 144 -0.69 4.84 9.39
N VAL A 145 -1.41 4.45 8.34
CA VAL A 145 -0.84 3.69 7.24
C VAL A 145 -0.93 4.48 5.94
N ILE A 146 0.18 4.63 5.25
CA ILE A 146 0.27 5.29 3.94
C ILE A 146 0.76 4.28 2.91
N PHE A 147 0.05 4.19 1.78
CA PHE A 147 0.48 3.40 0.62
C PHE A 147 0.89 4.33 -0.52
N GLU A 148 2.11 4.14 -1.02
CA GLU A 148 2.65 4.88 -2.17
C GLU A 148 2.95 3.94 -3.31
N GLU A 149 2.56 4.34 -4.51
CA GLU A 149 2.90 3.61 -5.73
C GLU A 149 4.40 3.72 -6.01
N ILE A 150 5.00 2.59 -6.37
CA ILE A 150 6.37 2.59 -6.88
C ILE A 150 6.27 2.83 -8.38
N ILE A 151 6.60 4.05 -8.77
CA ILE A 151 6.65 4.45 -10.17
C ILE A 151 8.07 4.18 -10.69
N ASP A 152 8.18 3.64 -11.90
CA ASP A 152 9.46 3.48 -12.57
C ASP A 152 10.08 4.86 -12.83
N GLU A 153 11.34 5.02 -12.42
CA GLU A 153 12.12 6.23 -12.63
C GLU A 153 12.12 6.66 -14.11
N ASN A 154 12.15 5.71 -15.03
CA ASN A 154 12.09 6.00 -16.47
C ASN A 154 10.79 6.69 -16.88
N THR A 155 9.69 6.47 -16.18
CA THR A 155 8.42 7.14 -16.44
C THR A 155 8.55 8.64 -16.17
N PHE A 156 9.14 9.04 -15.04
CA PHE A 156 9.39 10.45 -14.73
C PHE A 156 10.24 11.12 -15.81
N TRP A 157 11.39 10.50 -16.14
CA TRP A 157 12.29 11.05 -17.16
C TRP A 157 11.64 11.12 -18.54
N SER A 158 10.81 10.15 -18.92
CA SER A 158 10.05 10.17 -20.16
C SER A 158 9.07 11.35 -20.23
N TYR A 159 8.50 11.79 -19.09
CA TYR A 159 7.66 13.00 -19.06
C TYR A 159 8.51 14.26 -19.21
N VAL A 160 9.64 14.34 -18.50
CA VAL A 160 10.56 15.49 -18.59
C VAL A 160 11.07 15.65 -20.03
N GLU A 161 11.50 14.57 -20.69
CA GLU A 161 11.99 14.57 -22.05
C GLU A 161 10.94 14.97 -23.09
N LYS A 162 9.67 14.62 -22.86
CA LYS A 162 8.56 14.96 -23.75
C LYS A 162 8.00 16.37 -23.52
N ALA A 163 8.30 16.98 -22.38
CA ALA A 163 7.82 18.32 -22.07
C ALA A 163 8.58 19.36 -22.91
N SER A 164 7.86 20.32 -23.49
CA SER A 164 8.46 21.44 -24.21
C SER A 164 9.25 22.38 -23.29
N SER A 165 8.85 22.47 -22.02
CA SER A 165 9.53 23.20 -20.96
C SER A 165 9.06 22.71 -19.59
N VAL A 166 9.94 22.79 -18.59
CA VAL A 166 9.64 22.46 -17.20
C VAL A 166 9.88 23.72 -16.35
N HIS A 167 8.86 24.20 -15.68
CA HIS A 167 8.92 25.41 -14.84
C HIS A 167 8.84 25.13 -13.35
N ASP A 168 8.29 23.97 -12.99
CA ASP A 168 8.11 23.56 -11.60
C ASP A 168 8.37 22.05 -11.46
N VAL A 169 9.12 21.70 -10.42
CA VAL A 169 9.31 20.32 -9.98
C VAL A 169 9.05 20.29 -8.49
N THR A 170 8.05 19.52 -8.10
CA THR A 170 7.74 19.28 -6.70
C THR A 170 8.01 17.83 -6.34
N ILE A 171 8.88 17.63 -5.37
CA ILE A 171 9.24 16.31 -4.84
C ILE A 171 8.68 16.20 -3.44
N VAL A 172 7.81 15.21 -3.26
CA VAL A 172 7.24 14.89 -1.94
C VAL A 172 8.00 13.68 -1.39
N LEU A 173 8.62 13.88 -0.24
CA LEU A 173 9.43 12.88 0.43
C LEU A 173 8.78 12.50 1.75
N ASN A 174 8.40 11.23 1.88
CA ASN A 174 7.94 10.71 3.15
C ASN A 174 9.11 10.23 3.99
N SER A 175 9.05 10.50 5.30
CA SER A 175 10.13 10.09 6.20
C SER A 175 10.30 8.58 6.17
N PRO A 176 11.51 8.06 5.91
CA PRO A 176 11.75 6.63 5.82
C PRO A 176 11.45 5.94 7.15
N ASN A 177 10.70 4.84 7.08
CA ASN A 177 10.38 4.02 8.25
C ASN A 177 11.50 3.01 8.56
N LEU A 178 11.40 1.82 7.95
CA LEU A 178 12.33 0.72 8.20
C LEU A 178 13.49 0.68 7.19
N PHE A 179 13.44 1.53 6.17
CA PHE A 179 14.43 1.52 5.11
C PHE A 179 15.66 2.31 5.55
N GLN A 180 16.77 1.62 5.71
CA GLN A 180 18.09 2.26 5.76
C GLN A 180 18.46 2.65 4.32
N GLY A 181 18.00 3.82 3.89
CA GLY A 181 18.32 4.33 2.56
C GLY A 181 19.82 4.64 2.44
N PHE A 182 20.41 4.22 1.34
CA PHE A 182 21.81 4.47 0.97
C PHE A 182 22.09 5.92 0.62
N LEU A 183 21.09 6.79 0.64
CA LEU A 183 21.24 8.17 0.18
C LEU A 183 21.40 9.13 1.37
N GLU A 184 22.26 10.13 1.21
CA GLU A 184 22.44 11.26 2.15
C GLU A 184 21.11 11.96 2.46
N ILE A 185 20.20 12.03 1.48
CA ILE A 185 18.83 12.51 1.63
C ILE A 185 18.09 11.75 2.74
N GLY A 186 18.24 10.43 2.82
CA GLY A 186 17.60 9.64 3.87
C GLY A 186 18.05 9.99 5.28
N LYS A 187 19.33 10.33 5.45
CA LYS A 187 19.86 10.82 6.74
C LYS A 187 19.32 12.21 7.06
N THR A 188 19.27 13.09 6.08
CA THR A 188 18.75 14.44 6.23
C THR A 188 17.27 14.42 6.60
N LEU A 189 16.45 13.60 5.93
CA LEU A 189 15.04 13.42 6.25
C LEU A 189 14.81 12.86 7.66
N LYS A 190 15.66 11.91 8.12
CA LYS A 190 15.60 11.42 9.50
C LYS A 190 15.92 12.53 10.50
N ASN A 191 16.91 13.36 10.22
CA ASN A 191 17.26 14.50 11.07
C ASN A 191 16.17 15.56 11.10
N ILE A 192 15.57 15.90 9.95
CA ILE A 192 14.44 16.82 9.86
C ILE A 192 13.26 16.28 10.66
N ARG A 193 12.94 14.99 10.52
CA ARG A 193 11.90 14.37 11.31
C ARG A 193 12.19 14.41 12.80
N TYR A 194 13.40 14.11 13.21
CA TYR A 194 13.82 14.17 14.61
C TYR A 194 13.66 15.57 15.21
N LEU A 195 14.03 16.62 14.44
CA LEU A 195 13.96 18.00 14.89
C LEU A 195 12.53 18.57 14.87
N TYR A 196 11.73 18.22 13.88
CA TYR A 196 10.44 18.87 13.60
C TYR A 196 9.23 17.94 13.70
N ASN A 197 9.44 16.66 14.01
CA ASN A 197 8.39 15.64 14.08
C ASN A 197 7.50 15.59 12.81
N ASN A 198 8.07 15.88 11.64
CA ASN A 198 7.32 15.88 10.41
C ASN A 198 7.20 14.46 9.84
N THR A 199 6.07 14.19 9.19
CA THR A 199 5.81 12.92 8.48
C THR A 199 6.16 13.01 7.00
N GLN A 200 6.18 14.24 6.47
CA GLN A 200 6.39 14.51 5.06
C GLN A 200 7.25 15.75 4.88
N THR A 201 8.13 15.74 3.88
CA THR A 201 8.94 16.89 3.45
C THR A 201 8.66 17.13 1.98
N THR A 202 8.33 18.38 1.63
CA THR A 202 8.14 18.79 0.23
C THR A 202 9.28 19.68 -0.20
N LEU A 203 9.94 19.33 -1.30
CA LEU A 203 10.92 20.15 -1.97
C LEU A 203 10.29 20.67 -3.26
N SER A 204 10.25 21.99 -3.42
CA SER A 204 9.75 22.62 -4.65
C SER A 204 10.83 23.50 -5.26
N VAL A 205 11.09 23.30 -6.55
CA VAL A 205 12.01 24.11 -7.35
C VAL A 205 11.18 24.75 -8.45
N THR A 206 11.06 26.06 -8.44
CA THR A 206 10.20 26.79 -9.37
C THR A 206 10.96 27.96 -10.00
N ASN A 207 10.84 28.14 -11.30
CA ASN A 207 11.22 29.36 -12.01
C ASN A 207 10.03 29.88 -12.82
N ARG A 208 9.43 30.99 -12.33
CA ARG A 208 8.23 31.57 -12.96
C ARG A 208 8.51 32.31 -14.26
N ASN A 209 9.74 32.72 -14.49
CA ASN A 209 10.11 33.60 -15.61
C ASN A 209 10.79 32.86 -16.75
N ALA A 210 11.33 31.68 -16.51
CA ALA A 210 12.04 30.89 -17.50
C ALA A 210 11.93 29.37 -17.18
N PRO A 211 12.12 28.50 -18.16
CA PRO A 211 12.25 27.07 -17.88
C PRO A 211 13.40 26.75 -16.94
N LEU A 212 13.25 25.72 -16.12
CA LEU A 212 14.31 25.15 -15.31
C LEU A 212 15.38 24.55 -16.23
N THR A 213 16.65 24.81 -15.94
CA THR A 213 17.79 24.25 -16.66
C THR A 213 18.48 23.18 -15.82
N GLY A 214 19.16 22.21 -16.48
CA GLY A 214 19.89 21.16 -15.79
C GLY A 214 19.03 20.03 -15.23
N ILE A 215 17.75 19.93 -15.62
CA ILE A 215 16.91 18.78 -15.34
C ILE A 215 17.22 17.70 -16.37
N SER A 216 18.15 16.81 -16.05
CA SER A 216 18.54 15.66 -16.87
C SER A 216 18.74 14.43 -15.98
N LYS A 217 18.58 13.27 -16.61
CA LYS A 217 18.84 11.97 -15.98
C LYS A 217 20.31 11.81 -15.59
#